data_ccd47cf4f367bf3913cc3568cfadc1fd
#
_entry.id   ccd47cf4f367bf3913cc3568cfadc1fd
#
_cell.length_a   1.000
_cell.length_b   1.000
_cell.length_c   1.000
_cell.angle_alpha   90.00
_cell.angle_beta   90.00
_cell.angle_gamma   90.00
#
_symmetry.space_group_name_H-M   'P 1'
#
loop_
_entity.id
_entity.type
_entity.pdbx_description
1 polymer ?
#
loop_
_entity_poly.entity_id
_entity_poly.type
_entity_poly.pdbx_seq_one_letter_code
_entity_poly.pdbx_strand_id
1 'polypeptide(L)'
;AKLWREAALGDSAQSGLQKLKGLGIDSDVDVLLDLSPSVQGTPDQLPELIEAITERRKVSFDYIASDLSRQSRTVEPYRLSNSRGYWYLIGRDCDRKAIRTFRVDRFTSPVTTKGAASSFEIDIQALDAEELAFDQQLHTAVIALRKGKAPQLRAGSHVTEIDSDWDRLEITYKSSENLIQRILWYGTDA
;
A
#
# COMPACT_ATOMS: atom_id res chain seq x y z
N ALA A 1 11.80 -22.05 -3.88
CA ALA A 1 10.62 -21.22 -4.17
C ALA A 1 10.96 -19.71 -4.27
N LYS A 2 11.89 -19.18 -3.44
CA LYS A 2 12.28 -17.75 -3.42
C LYS A 2 12.98 -17.34 -4.73
N LEU A 3 13.93 -18.13 -5.22
CA LEU A 3 14.65 -17.91 -6.48
C LEU A 3 13.75 -17.91 -7.72
N TRP A 4 12.64 -18.64 -7.70
CA TRP A 4 11.80 -18.81 -8.87
C TRP A 4 10.92 -17.60 -9.18
N ARG A 5 10.51 -16.83 -8.14
CA ARG A 5 9.67 -15.64 -8.32
C ARG A 5 10.47 -14.41 -8.73
N GLU A 6 11.66 -14.24 -8.18
CA GLU A 6 12.55 -13.15 -8.58
C GLU A 6 13.01 -13.32 -10.03
N ALA A 7 13.31 -14.56 -10.44
CA ALA A 7 13.67 -14.88 -11.82
C ALA A 7 12.49 -14.66 -12.78
N ALA A 8 11.28 -15.09 -12.45
CA ALA A 8 10.12 -14.98 -13.36
C ALA A 8 9.69 -13.53 -13.60
N LEU A 9 9.78 -12.65 -12.58
CA LEU A 9 9.50 -11.22 -12.74
C LEU A 9 10.64 -10.50 -13.44
N GLY A 10 11.89 -10.88 -13.18
CA GLY A 10 13.09 -10.36 -13.85
C GLY A 10 13.08 -10.67 -15.34
N ASP A 11 12.80 -11.91 -15.73
CA ASP A 11 12.74 -12.35 -17.12
C ASP A 11 11.61 -11.68 -17.91
N SER A 12 10.44 -11.49 -17.29
CA SER A 12 9.32 -10.78 -17.91
C SER A 12 9.62 -9.31 -18.11
N ALA A 13 10.28 -8.66 -17.16
CA ALA A 13 10.69 -7.27 -17.24
C ALA A 13 11.81 -7.08 -18.28
N GLN A 14 12.81 -7.97 -18.34
CA GLN A 14 13.84 -7.96 -19.36
C GLN A 14 13.31 -8.21 -20.77
N SER A 15 12.36 -9.14 -20.92
CA SER A 15 11.70 -9.39 -22.22
C SER A 15 10.89 -8.18 -22.68
N GLY A 16 10.22 -7.47 -21.76
CA GLY A 16 9.54 -6.21 -22.02
C GLY A 16 10.49 -5.11 -22.48
N LEU A 17 11.62 -4.95 -21.79
CA LEU A 17 12.68 -3.99 -22.13
C LEU A 17 13.34 -4.28 -23.49
N GLN A 18 13.61 -5.55 -23.81
CA GLN A 18 14.14 -5.92 -25.13
C GLN A 18 13.16 -5.63 -26.26
N LYS A 19 11.86 -5.85 -26.04
CA LYS A 19 10.82 -5.51 -27.02
C LYS A 19 10.72 -3.99 -27.25
N LEU A 20 10.84 -3.18 -26.21
CA LEU A 20 10.84 -1.72 -26.31
C LEU A 20 12.08 -1.19 -27.03
N LYS A 21 13.27 -1.75 -26.74
CA LYS A 21 14.51 -1.43 -27.46
C LYS A 21 14.44 -1.82 -28.95
N GLY A 22 13.81 -2.95 -29.26
CA GLY A 22 13.57 -3.40 -30.63
C GLY A 22 12.62 -2.51 -31.44
N LEU A 23 11.83 -1.66 -30.78
CA LEU A 23 10.92 -0.69 -31.39
C LEU A 23 11.57 0.71 -31.61
N GLY A 24 12.88 0.85 -31.33
CA GLY A 24 13.62 2.12 -31.58
C GLY A 24 13.36 3.22 -30.53
N ILE A 25 12.84 2.86 -29.35
CA ILE A 25 12.65 3.79 -28.24
C ILE A 25 13.93 3.79 -27.39
N ASP A 26 14.96 4.50 -27.87
CA ASP A 26 16.32 4.41 -27.31
C ASP A 26 16.73 5.57 -26.39
N SER A 27 15.84 6.53 -26.13
CA SER A 27 16.30 7.78 -25.52
C SER A 27 15.88 8.05 -24.07
N ASP A 28 14.97 7.29 -23.47
CA ASP A 28 14.48 7.60 -22.10
C ASP A 28 14.30 6.38 -21.19
N VAL A 29 14.97 5.27 -21.49
CA VAL A 29 14.86 4.04 -20.69
C VAL A 29 15.47 4.23 -19.29
N ASP A 30 16.50 5.08 -19.14
CA ASP A 30 17.09 5.38 -17.83
C ASP A 30 16.14 6.19 -16.93
N VAL A 31 15.31 7.06 -17.51
CA VAL A 31 14.26 7.80 -16.78
C VAL A 31 13.09 6.90 -16.40
N LEU A 32 12.77 5.90 -17.25
CA LEU A 32 11.74 4.90 -16.94
C LEU A 32 12.18 3.88 -15.90
N LEU A 33 13.50 3.63 -15.76
CA LEU A 33 14.05 2.76 -14.72
C LEU A 33 13.99 3.43 -13.33
N ASP A 34 13.99 4.76 -13.27
CA ASP A 34 13.79 5.53 -12.05
C ASP A 34 12.30 5.59 -11.63
N LEU A 35 11.40 5.27 -12.57
CA LEU A 35 9.96 5.06 -12.33
C LEU A 35 9.62 3.59 -12.01
N SER A 36 10.62 2.70 -11.92
CA SER A 36 10.39 1.38 -11.35
C SER A 36 9.69 1.57 -10.01
N PRO A 37 8.49 1.00 -9.80
CA PRO A 37 7.92 1.01 -8.46
C PRO A 37 9.02 0.45 -7.57
N SER A 38 9.54 1.26 -6.65
CA SER A 38 10.45 0.77 -5.64
C SER A 38 9.65 -0.28 -4.88
N VAL A 39 9.80 -1.53 -5.28
CA VAL A 39 9.43 -2.66 -4.47
C VAL A 39 10.36 -2.52 -3.28
N GLN A 40 9.93 -1.77 -2.27
CA GLN A 40 10.58 -1.79 -0.98
C GLN A 40 10.74 -3.27 -0.65
N GLY A 41 11.96 -3.70 -0.40
CA GLY A 41 12.37 -5.09 -0.37
C GLY A 41 11.31 -6.00 0.23
N THR A 42 11.16 -7.17 -0.35
CA THR A 42 10.18 -8.17 0.06
C THR A 42 10.21 -8.32 1.58
N PRO A 43 9.15 -7.97 2.34
CA PRO A 43 9.18 -8.08 3.78
C PRO A 43 9.56 -9.50 4.21
N ASP A 44 10.44 -9.62 5.21
CA ASP A 44 10.92 -10.93 5.69
C ASP A 44 9.79 -11.85 6.18
N GLN A 45 8.63 -11.26 6.53
CA GLN A 45 7.46 -11.99 7.02
C GLN A 45 6.59 -12.61 5.92
N LEU A 46 6.85 -12.31 4.62
CA LEU A 46 5.99 -12.83 3.54
C LEU A 46 6.00 -14.37 3.43
N PRO A 47 7.14 -15.07 3.58
CA PRO A 47 7.15 -16.54 3.51
C PRO A 47 6.22 -17.16 4.55
N GLU A 48 6.30 -16.72 5.80
CA GLU A 48 5.47 -17.21 6.91
C GLU A 48 3.98 -16.90 6.70
N LEU A 49 3.67 -15.72 6.16
CA LEU A 49 2.29 -15.35 5.83
C LEU A 49 1.73 -16.21 4.69
N ILE A 50 2.53 -16.50 3.65
CA ILE A 50 2.12 -17.34 2.53
C ILE A 50 1.86 -18.78 3.02
N GLU A 51 2.74 -19.32 3.87
CA GLU A 51 2.54 -20.63 4.47
C GLU A 51 1.27 -20.68 5.31
N ALA A 52 1.07 -19.69 6.18
CA ALA A 52 -0.10 -19.60 7.03
C ALA A 52 -1.41 -19.51 6.24
N ILE A 53 -1.44 -18.76 5.13
CA ILE A 53 -2.59 -18.68 4.22
C ILE A 53 -2.85 -20.04 3.56
N THR A 54 -1.79 -20.68 3.05
CA THR A 54 -1.88 -21.96 2.34
C THR A 54 -2.39 -23.07 3.25
N GLU A 55 -1.91 -23.11 4.49
CA GLU A 55 -2.28 -24.09 5.49
C GLU A 55 -3.55 -23.70 6.28
N ARG A 56 -4.10 -22.49 6.06
CA ARG A 56 -5.22 -21.94 6.83
C ARG A 56 -4.95 -21.97 8.33
N ARG A 57 -3.78 -21.47 8.73
CA ARG A 57 -3.39 -21.30 10.14
C ARG A 57 -3.55 -19.85 10.54
N LYS A 58 -4.04 -19.62 11.76
CA LYS A 58 -4.07 -18.28 12.34
C LYS A 58 -2.65 -17.77 12.55
N VAL A 59 -2.48 -16.45 12.42
CA VAL A 59 -1.22 -15.77 12.70
C VAL A 59 -1.39 -14.77 13.83
N SER A 60 -0.31 -14.52 14.56
CA SER A 60 -0.24 -13.47 15.58
C SER A 60 0.97 -12.61 15.34
N PHE A 61 0.81 -11.29 15.49
CA PHE A 61 1.85 -10.29 15.35
C PHE A 61 1.51 -9.02 16.13
N ASP A 62 2.51 -8.22 16.47
CA ASP A 62 2.31 -6.87 16.97
C ASP A 62 2.23 -5.88 15.82
N TYR A 63 1.31 -4.94 15.92
CA TYR A 63 0.95 -4.01 14.85
C TYR A 63 0.88 -2.57 15.35
N ILE A 64 1.47 -1.64 14.60
CA ILE A 64 1.26 -0.21 14.82
C ILE A 64 0.08 0.25 13.97
N ALA A 65 -1.00 0.63 14.64
CA ALA A 65 -2.18 1.19 13.98
C ALA A 65 -1.92 2.61 13.46
N SER A 66 -2.86 3.17 12.68
CA SER A 66 -2.74 4.52 12.12
C SER A 66 -2.69 5.63 13.18
N ASP A 67 -3.22 5.38 14.37
CA ASP A 67 -3.16 6.25 15.55
C ASP A 67 -1.86 6.09 16.36
N LEU A 68 -0.88 5.35 15.81
CA LEU A 68 0.41 4.99 16.42
C LEU A 68 0.31 4.10 17.66
N SER A 69 -0.86 3.60 18.01
CA SER A 69 -1.01 2.63 19.09
C SER A 69 -0.42 1.27 18.68
N ARG A 70 0.33 0.63 19.60
CA ARG A 70 0.83 -0.73 19.41
C ARG A 70 -0.17 -1.71 19.99
N GLN A 71 -0.55 -2.70 19.19
CA GLN A 71 -1.54 -3.69 19.57
C GLN A 71 -1.12 -5.06 19.03
N SER A 72 -1.24 -6.09 19.87
CA SER A 72 -1.11 -7.48 19.41
C SER A 72 -2.38 -7.89 18.68
N ARG A 73 -2.24 -8.61 17.57
CA ARG A 73 -3.34 -9.08 16.74
C ARG A 73 -3.24 -10.57 16.50
N THR A 74 -4.42 -11.21 16.51
CA THR A 74 -4.58 -12.58 16.02
C THR A 74 -5.51 -12.54 14.81
N VAL A 75 -5.03 -13.05 13.67
CA VAL A 75 -5.70 -12.92 12.38
C VAL A 75 -5.82 -14.29 11.71
N GLU A 76 -6.95 -14.57 11.11
CA GLU A 76 -7.13 -15.61 10.11
C GLU A 76 -6.71 -15.03 8.76
N PRO A 77 -5.51 -15.37 8.24
CA PRO A 77 -4.98 -14.74 7.03
C PRO A 77 -5.65 -15.31 5.79
N TYR A 78 -6.28 -14.46 4.98
CA TYR A 78 -7.01 -14.87 3.78
C TYR A 78 -6.22 -14.62 2.50
N ARG A 79 -5.63 -13.44 2.35
CA ARG A 79 -4.94 -13.03 1.12
C ARG A 79 -3.79 -12.06 1.41
N LEU A 80 -2.76 -12.10 0.57
CA LEU A 80 -1.75 -11.06 0.44
C LEU A 80 -2.00 -10.27 -0.84
N SER A 81 -1.92 -8.95 -0.74
CA SER A 81 -2.03 -8.03 -1.87
C SER A 81 -0.85 -7.08 -1.88
N ASN A 82 -0.36 -6.72 -3.06
CA ASN A 82 0.60 -5.63 -3.22
C ASN A 82 -0.10 -4.46 -3.90
N SER A 83 -0.10 -3.32 -3.25
CA SER A 83 -0.66 -2.09 -3.80
C SER A 83 0.30 -0.93 -3.53
N ARG A 84 0.66 -0.20 -4.58
CA ARG A 84 1.52 0.99 -4.52
C ARG A 84 2.88 0.74 -3.83
N GLY A 85 3.45 -0.45 -4.04
CA GLY A 85 4.74 -0.83 -3.46
C GLY A 85 4.67 -1.37 -2.02
N TYR A 86 3.51 -1.37 -1.39
CA TYR A 86 3.31 -1.92 -0.05
C TYR A 86 2.60 -3.27 -0.09
N TRP A 87 2.98 -4.15 0.82
CA TRP A 87 2.30 -5.42 1.04
C TRP A 87 1.23 -5.30 2.12
N TYR A 88 0.11 -5.91 1.84
CA TYR A 88 -1.06 -5.92 2.72
C TYR A 88 -1.49 -7.36 2.98
N LEU A 89 -1.72 -7.67 4.25
CA LEU A 89 -2.41 -8.88 4.68
C LEU A 89 -3.88 -8.54 4.85
N ILE A 90 -4.74 -9.24 4.12
CA ILE A 90 -6.19 -9.19 4.29
C ILE A 90 -6.63 -10.45 5.03
N GLY A 91 -7.39 -10.30 6.10
CA GLY A 91 -7.82 -11.43 6.90
C GLY A 91 -8.79 -11.02 8.00
N ARG A 92 -9.38 -12.01 8.66
CA ARG A 92 -10.31 -11.79 9.77
C ARG A 92 -9.55 -11.54 11.07
N ASP A 93 -9.66 -10.35 11.60
CA ASP A 93 -9.20 -10.00 12.94
C ASP A 93 -10.07 -10.74 13.97
N CYS A 94 -9.48 -11.69 14.70
CA CYS A 94 -10.19 -12.53 15.65
C CYS A 94 -10.71 -11.72 16.85
N ASP A 95 -10.02 -10.65 17.25
CA ASP A 95 -10.41 -9.81 18.38
C ASP A 95 -11.57 -8.90 18.01
N ARG A 96 -11.58 -8.40 16.78
CA ARG A 96 -12.61 -7.48 16.27
C ARG A 96 -13.73 -8.17 15.50
N LYS A 97 -13.58 -9.47 15.19
CA LYS A 97 -14.53 -10.30 14.47
C LYS A 97 -14.94 -9.71 13.10
N ALA A 98 -14.02 -9.02 12.46
CA ALA A 98 -14.22 -8.35 11.16
C ALA A 98 -13.03 -8.59 10.25
N ILE A 99 -13.26 -8.59 8.92
CA ILE A 99 -12.20 -8.60 7.94
C ILE A 99 -11.52 -7.22 7.97
N ARG A 100 -10.19 -7.24 7.92
CA ARG A 100 -9.36 -6.04 7.98
C ARG A 100 -8.13 -6.20 7.10
N THR A 101 -7.62 -5.05 6.68
CA THR A 101 -6.40 -4.94 5.90
C THR A 101 -5.28 -4.40 6.77
N PHE A 102 -4.15 -5.11 6.81
CA PHE A 102 -2.97 -4.79 7.60
C PHE A 102 -1.76 -4.55 6.70
N ARG A 103 -1.12 -3.42 6.79
CA ARG A 103 0.15 -3.16 6.09
C ARG A 103 1.27 -3.97 6.76
N VAL A 104 1.98 -4.79 5.99
CA VAL A 104 2.99 -5.71 6.52
C VAL A 104 4.21 -4.96 7.09
N ASP A 105 4.57 -3.80 6.53
CA ASP A 105 5.66 -2.96 7.04
C ASP A 105 5.37 -2.29 8.41
N ARG A 106 4.13 -2.39 8.90
CA ARG A 106 3.72 -1.93 10.23
C ARG A 106 3.76 -3.04 11.29
N PHE A 107 4.21 -4.24 10.92
CA PHE A 107 4.41 -5.31 11.89
C PHE A 107 5.69 -5.03 12.68
N THR A 108 5.59 -5.07 14.01
CA THR A 108 6.70 -4.76 14.92
C THR A 108 7.25 -5.98 15.64
N SER A 109 6.68 -7.15 15.36
CA SER A 109 7.19 -8.45 15.80
C SER A 109 7.19 -9.44 14.63
N PRO A 110 7.97 -10.52 14.71
CA PRO A 110 7.82 -11.64 13.79
C PRO A 110 6.40 -12.19 13.79
N VAL A 111 5.97 -12.68 12.62
CA VAL A 111 4.70 -13.40 12.49
C VAL A 111 4.85 -14.78 13.12
N THR A 112 3.93 -15.15 13.99
CA THR A 112 3.86 -16.47 14.62
C THR A 112 2.59 -17.19 14.19
N THR A 113 2.71 -18.40 13.68
CA THR A 113 1.57 -19.24 13.36
C THR A 113 0.95 -19.83 14.62
N LYS A 114 -0.37 -19.90 14.69
CA LYS A 114 -1.12 -20.47 15.82
C LYS A 114 -2.16 -21.48 15.35
N GLY A 115 -2.33 -22.52 16.14
CA GLY A 115 -3.36 -23.54 15.91
C GLY A 115 -2.98 -24.57 14.85
N ALA A 116 -3.92 -25.48 14.59
CA ALA A 116 -3.78 -26.54 13.60
C ALA A 116 -3.98 -25.99 12.17
N ALA A 117 -3.54 -26.74 11.17
CA ALA A 117 -3.88 -26.49 9.78
C ALA A 117 -5.41 -26.61 9.57
N SER A 118 -5.93 -25.89 8.56
CA SER A 118 -7.36 -25.85 8.23
C SER A 118 -8.26 -25.41 9.41
N SER A 119 -7.77 -24.47 10.23
CA SER A 119 -8.48 -24.02 11.45
C SER A 119 -9.59 -23.00 11.17
N PHE A 120 -9.77 -22.54 9.93
CA PHE A 120 -10.83 -21.61 9.52
C PHE A 120 -11.20 -21.80 8.04
N GLU A 121 -12.38 -21.30 7.68
CA GLU A 121 -12.81 -21.17 6.29
C GLU A 121 -12.77 -19.72 5.84
N ILE A 122 -12.51 -19.51 4.55
CA ILE A 122 -12.42 -18.16 3.98
C ILE A 122 -13.83 -17.75 3.51
N ASP A 123 -14.35 -16.67 4.07
CA ASP A 123 -15.56 -16.01 3.57
C ASP A 123 -15.19 -15.14 2.36
N ILE A 124 -15.35 -15.71 1.16
CA ILE A 124 -14.97 -15.04 -0.09
C ILE A 124 -15.81 -13.78 -0.32
N GLN A 125 -17.12 -13.81 0.01
CA GLN A 125 -17.99 -12.65 -0.22
C GLN A 125 -17.59 -11.46 0.66
N ALA A 126 -17.31 -11.74 1.94
CA ALA A 126 -16.85 -10.71 2.85
C ALA A 126 -15.43 -10.20 2.50
N LEU A 127 -14.56 -11.06 1.97
CA LEU A 127 -13.23 -10.70 1.49
C LEU A 127 -13.30 -9.75 0.29
N ASP A 128 -14.12 -10.05 -0.71
CA ASP A 128 -14.28 -9.21 -1.91
C ASP A 128 -14.89 -7.85 -1.56
N ALA A 129 -15.85 -7.81 -0.62
CA ALA A 129 -16.43 -6.56 -0.14
C ALA A 129 -15.40 -5.65 0.55
N GLU A 130 -14.53 -6.21 1.39
CA GLU A 130 -13.47 -5.46 2.07
C GLU A 130 -12.41 -4.95 1.09
N GLU A 131 -12.04 -5.75 0.08
CA GLU A 131 -11.07 -5.35 -0.95
C GLU A 131 -11.60 -4.17 -1.79
N LEU A 132 -12.88 -4.21 -2.17
CA LEU A 132 -13.54 -3.09 -2.85
C LEU A 132 -13.59 -1.83 -1.96
N ALA A 133 -13.91 -1.98 -0.68
CA ALA A 133 -13.94 -0.87 0.26
C ALA A 133 -12.54 -0.26 0.45
N PHE A 134 -11.50 -1.09 0.55
CA PHE A 134 -10.11 -0.64 0.67
C PHE A 134 -9.64 0.14 -0.56
N ASP A 135 -9.93 -0.34 -1.76
CA ASP A 135 -9.54 0.36 -3.00
C ASP A 135 -10.31 1.67 -3.22
N GLN A 136 -11.51 1.77 -2.68
CA GLN A 136 -12.36 2.97 -2.77
C GLN A 136 -12.17 3.96 -1.61
N GLN A 137 -11.40 3.62 -0.58
CA GLN A 137 -11.25 4.48 0.59
C GLN A 137 -10.62 5.82 0.22
N LEU A 138 -11.44 6.87 0.34
CA LEU A 138 -11.04 8.26 0.16
C LEU A 138 -10.77 8.90 1.52
N HIS A 139 -9.69 9.66 1.59
CA HIS A 139 -9.32 10.44 2.77
C HIS A 139 -9.35 11.92 2.40
N THR A 140 -9.57 12.79 3.39
CA THR A 140 -9.49 14.23 3.20
C THR A 140 -8.31 14.78 3.99
N ALA A 141 -7.49 15.60 3.35
CA ALA A 141 -6.45 16.39 3.99
C ALA A 141 -6.78 17.87 3.86
N VAL A 142 -6.37 18.62 4.88
CA VAL A 142 -6.42 20.08 4.87
C VAL A 142 -4.99 20.58 4.82
N ILE A 143 -4.68 21.41 3.83
CA ILE A 143 -3.36 22.03 3.67
C ILE A 143 -3.51 23.54 3.50
N ALA A 144 -2.53 24.30 4.01
CA ALA A 144 -2.37 25.69 3.69
C ALA A 144 -1.50 25.81 2.42
N LEU A 145 -1.91 26.64 1.49
CA LEU A 145 -1.20 26.85 0.23
C LEU A 145 -1.12 28.33 -0.11
N ARG A 146 0.07 28.78 -0.50
CA ARG A 146 0.28 30.17 -0.90
C ARG A 146 -0.57 30.55 -2.10
N LYS A 147 -1.22 31.73 -2.06
CA LYS A 147 -2.14 32.18 -3.14
C LYS A 147 -1.44 32.18 -4.50
N GLY A 148 -2.17 31.72 -5.53
CA GLY A 148 -1.67 31.65 -6.90
C GLY A 148 -0.65 30.54 -7.17
N LYS A 149 -0.27 29.74 -6.15
CA LYS A 149 0.65 28.61 -6.30
C LYS A 149 -0.07 27.28 -6.45
N ALA A 150 0.66 26.28 -6.93
CA ALA A 150 0.26 24.88 -7.07
C ALA A 150 -1.11 24.66 -7.75
N PRO A 151 -1.29 25.09 -9.01
CA PRO A 151 -2.59 24.97 -9.70
C PRO A 151 -3.10 23.54 -9.78
N GLN A 152 -2.19 22.55 -9.84
CA GLN A 152 -2.56 21.13 -9.88
C GLN A 152 -3.12 20.60 -8.54
N LEU A 153 -2.72 21.18 -7.40
CA LEU A 153 -3.32 20.84 -6.10
C LEU A 153 -4.68 21.52 -5.93
N ARG A 154 -4.86 22.70 -6.52
CA ARG A 154 -6.12 23.45 -6.49
C ARG A 154 -7.21 22.80 -7.36
N ALA A 155 -6.81 22.19 -8.47
CA ALA A 155 -7.73 21.53 -9.38
C ALA A 155 -8.46 20.38 -8.66
N GLY A 156 -9.77 20.51 -8.50
CA GLY A 156 -10.61 19.51 -7.83
C GLY A 156 -10.61 19.57 -6.29
N SER A 157 -10.02 20.62 -5.69
CA SER A 157 -10.03 20.85 -4.25
C SER A 157 -11.02 21.95 -3.86
N HIS A 158 -11.58 21.85 -2.66
CA HIS A 158 -12.32 22.96 -2.08
C HIS A 158 -11.34 23.98 -1.50
N VAL A 159 -11.44 25.24 -1.97
CA VAL A 159 -10.49 26.30 -1.60
C VAL A 159 -11.23 27.36 -0.81
N THR A 160 -10.70 27.71 0.37
CA THR A 160 -11.17 28.82 1.22
C THR A 160 -10.00 29.71 1.57
N GLU A 161 -10.25 31.02 1.66
CA GLU A 161 -9.22 31.98 2.04
C GLU A 161 -8.88 31.88 3.53
N ILE A 162 -7.58 31.89 3.87
CA ILE A 162 -7.09 32.03 5.24
C ILE A 162 -6.79 33.50 5.55
N ASP A 163 -5.95 34.13 4.70
CA ASP A 163 -5.51 35.53 4.81
C ASP A 163 -5.11 36.10 3.43
N SER A 164 -4.36 37.23 3.40
CA SER A 164 -3.90 37.86 2.15
C SER A 164 -2.97 36.98 1.31
N ASP A 165 -2.24 36.06 1.93
CA ASP A 165 -1.15 35.30 1.31
C ASP A 165 -1.46 33.80 1.19
N TRP A 166 -2.38 33.28 1.98
CA TRP A 166 -2.64 31.86 2.12
C TRP A 166 -4.11 31.48 1.89
N ASP A 167 -4.29 30.33 1.25
CA ASP A 167 -5.56 29.63 1.09
C ASP A 167 -5.51 28.30 1.84
N ARG A 168 -6.68 27.86 2.33
CA ARG A 168 -6.94 26.54 2.86
C ARG A 168 -7.52 25.67 1.76
N LEU A 169 -6.89 24.55 1.46
CA LEU A 169 -7.37 23.56 0.52
C LEU A 169 -7.81 22.30 1.26
N GLU A 170 -8.99 21.80 0.91
CA GLU A 170 -9.44 20.45 1.29
C GLU A 170 -9.26 19.54 0.08
N ILE A 171 -8.33 18.59 0.20
CA ILE A 171 -7.95 17.67 -0.88
C ILE A 171 -8.40 16.27 -0.52
N THR A 172 -9.19 15.66 -1.40
CA THR A 172 -9.52 14.23 -1.30
C THR A 172 -8.42 13.40 -1.95
N TYR A 173 -7.95 12.38 -1.26
CA TYR A 173 -6.86 11.53 -1.73
C TYR A 173 -7.08 10.06 -1.36
N LYS A 174 -6.46 9.17 -2.12
CA LYS A 174 -6.43 7.71 -1.86
C LYS A 174 -5.13 7.25 -1.18
N SER A 175 -4.02 7.94 -1.38
CA SER A 175 -2.70 7.58 -0.87
C SER A 175 -2.01 8.78 -0.24
N SER A 176 -1.67 8.65 1.04
CA SER A 176 -0.93 9.68 1.78
C SER A 176 0.44 9.94 1.17
N GLU A 177 1.14 8.89 0.72
CA GLU A 177 2.46 8.98 0.12
C GLU A 177 2.43 9.84 -1.15
N ASN A 178 1.47 9.58 -2.04
CA ASN A 178 1.29 10.36 -3.27
C ASN A 178 0.93 11.81 -2.97
N LEU A 179 0.08 12.04 -1.97
CA LEU A 179 -0.28 13.39 -1.57
C LEU A 179 0.95 14.13 -1.00
N ILE A 180 1.70 13.49 -0.11
CA ILE A 180 2.91 14.05 0.49
C ILE A 180 3.94 14.40 -0.59
N GLN A 181 4.22 13.51 -1.54
CA GLN A 181 5.14 13.79 -2.64
C GLN A 181 4.68 14.98 -3.48
N ARG A 182 3.39 15.08 -3.78
CA ARG A 182 2.82 16.23 -4.49
C ARG A 182 2.96 17.54 -3.70
N ILE A 183 2.80 17.50 -2.38
CA ILE A 183 2.96 18.66 -1.51
C ILE A 183 4.44 19.06 -1.44
N LEU A 184 5.34 18.10 -1.21
CA LEU A 184 6.78 18.34 -1.12
C LEU A 184 7.38 18.95 -2.39
N TRP A 185 6.78 18.66 -3.56
CA TRP A 185 7.19 19.29 -4.83
C TRP A 185 7.08 20.80 -4.82
N TYR A 186 6.14 21.35 -4.05
CA TYR A 186 5.93 22.82 -3.94
C TYR A 186 6.72 23.45 -2.80
N GLY A 187 7.43 22.67 -1.99
CA GLY A 187 8.31 23.14 -0.93
C GLY A 187 7.60 24.05 0.09
N THR A 188 8.11 25.25 0.26
CA THR A 188 7.59 26.24 1.23
C THR A 188 6.30 26.94 0.79
N ASP A 189 5.78 26.66 -0.39
CA ASP A 189 4.53 27.24 -0.91
C ASP A 189 3.28 26.42 -0.51
N ALA A 190 3.48 25.21 0.13
CA ALA A 190 2.43 24.34 0.61
C ALA A 190 2.65 23.89 2.05
#